data_a5874693bc36044663a148fb9529520b
#
_entry.id   a5874693bc36044663a148fb9529520b
#
_cell.length_a   1.000
_cell.length_b   1.000
_cell.length_c   1.000
_cell.angle_alpha   90.00
_cell.angle_beta   90.00
_cell.angle_gamma   90.00
#
_symmetry.space_group_name_H-M   'P 1'
#
loop_
_entity.id
_entity.type
_entity.pdbx_description
1 polymer ?
#
loop_
_entity_poly.entity_id
_entity_poly.type
_entity_poly.pdbx_seq_one_letter_code
_entity_poly.pdbx_strand_id
1 'polypeptide(L)'
;LAELSKGLVRGGEFELVQADLVLSTGRVVGLKASIINLTLFEDIFQYTLTGQIVIQDAMSLASTGPIIGQEYLKLKIKTPTVGEPDRIIDYSENAFIVTSLDLREPTSGGSQVSILSFCSREFAMNQRSVVNRTLTGSYSDIVERMLRKDLDSHKTFYKEPSAESKKIIAPNIDPFSVISIAESRALSKKHSDPTYLFFENLRGFNFRTLGHLYSSTPMLNYSQYPAGQKTDGKGSIDIMKNIQNLEEYTISSAPDTIYNHSAGVYASNMIVHDIFSKSYENYTYNYIDNFFNERHVDSFGSKPIFPLANVLPINPEGDDIADYPAKQYLQPTTGKNFDNSVQDNFFQTPFTPHNPQKSMQIRNAHMQMMNTALQVNIDVLGTTVVAAGDIVECNIPFSGTYTTTQNEVFDRLYKGRFLIKAIRHDFNPAENQHTMSMNLCKDNFLEPLEAPEENYEPKSKRSKGTITETWDDIGL
;
A
#
# COMPACT_ATOMS: atom_id res chain seq x y z
N LEU A 1 22.31 -35.76 4.51
CA LEU A 1 21.98 -35.74 5.93
C LEU A 1 21.17 -34.51 6.20
N ALA A 2 19.86 -34.70 6.36
CA ALA A 2 18.92 -33.66 6.68
C ALA A 2 19.33 -33.07 8.04
N GLU A 3 19.76 -31.79 8.06
CA GLU A 3 19.70 -31.01 9.28
C GLU A 3 18.22 -30.87 9.61
N LEU A 4 17.85 -31.56 10.71
CA LEU A 4 16.57 -31.40 11.33
C LEU A 4 16.34 -29.88 11.53
N SER A 5 15.35 -29.30 10.89
CA SER A 5 14.89 -27.95 11.16
C SER A 5 14.67 -27.87 12.67
N LYS A 6 15.47 -27.10 13.36
CA LYS A 6 15.18 -26.75 14.76
C LYS A 6 13.84 -26.04 14.71
N GLY A 7 12.80 -26.66 15.25
CA GLY A 7 11.50 -26.02 15.36
C GLY A 7 11.65 -24.68 16.07
N LEU A 8 10.80 -23.75 15.74
CA LEU A 8 10.71 -22.41 16.33
C LEU A 8 10.66 -22.57 17.86
N VAL A 9 11.64 -22.01 18.54
CA VAL A 9 11.70 -22.04 20.02
C VAL A 9 11.05 -20.76 20.58
N ARG A 10 11.16 -19.65 19.83
CA ARG A 10 10.59 -18.34 20.21
C ARG A 10 9.93 -17.67 19.02
N GLY A 11 8.90 -16.86 19.27
CA GLY A 11 8.36 -15.96 18.26
C GLY A 11 9.40 -14.93 17.84
N GLY A 12 9.44 -14.61 16.55
CA GLY A 12 10.40 -13.63 16.01
C GLY A 12 11.82 -14.16 15.82
N GLU A 13 12.08 -15.46 15.96
CA GLU A 13 13.40 -16.05 15.72
C GLU A 13 13.73 -16.03 14.22
N PHE A 14 14.99 -15.74 13.87
CA PHE A 14 15.45 -15.77 12.49
C PHE A 14 16.91 -16.27 12.40
N GLU A 15 17.32 -16.68 11.22
CA GLU A 15 18.70 -17.02 10.91
C GLU A 15 19.17 -16.21 9.71
N LEU A 16 20.23 -15.42 9.90
CA LEU A 16 20.92 -14.77 8.79
C LEU A 16 21.84 -15.80 8.14
N VAL A 17 21.39 -16.41 7.03
CA VAL A 17 22.12 -17.44 6.32
C VAL A 17 23.30 -16.82 5.55
N GLN A 18 23.06 -15.73 4.84
CA GLN A 18 24.05 -15.02 4.02
C GLN A 18 23.89 -13.51 4.16
N ALA A 19 25.00 -12.82 4.28
CA ALA A 19 25.08 -11.37 4.15
C ALA A 19 26.45 -11.01 3.57
N ASP A 20 26.53 -10.81 2.26
CA ASP A 20 27.75 -10.55 1.53
C ASP A 20 27.68 -9.23 0.79
N LEU A 21 28.70 -8.40 1.01
CA LEU A 21 28.92 -7.16 0.28
C LEU A 21 29.89 -7.44 -0.87
N VAL A 22 29.42 -7.24 -2.09
CA VAL A 22 30.25 -7.32 -3.29
C VAL A 22 30.72 -5.90 -3.63
N LEU A 23 32.00 -5.65 -3.40
CA LEU A 23 32.61 -4.34 -3.65
C LEU A 23 32.72 -4.06 -5.16
N SER A 24 32.89 -2.78 -5.49
CA SER A 24 33.09 -2.31 -6.88
C SER A 24 34.31 -2.96 -7.58
N THR A 25 35.29 -3.43 -6.80
CA THR A 25 36.45 -4.20 -7.28
C THR A 25 36.13 -5.67 -7.61
N GLY A 26 34.92 -6.14 -7.35
CA GLY A 26 34.51 -7.55 -7.46
C GLY A 26 34.86 -8.42 -6.27
N ARG A 27 35.54 -7.87 -5.25
CA ARG A 27 35.86 -8.61 -4.02
C ARG A 27 34.56 -8.78 -3.19
N VAL A 28 34.36 -9.99 -2.70
CA VAL A 28 33.23 -10.32 -1.80
C VAL A 28 33.70 -10.28 -0.35
N VAL A 29 32.95 -9.59 0.48
CA VAL A 29 33.18 -9.45 1.92
C VAL A 29 31.95 -9.94 2.68
N GLY A 30 32.13 -10.98 3.50
CA GLY A 30 31.08 -11.48 4.37
C GLY A 30 30.84 -10.51 5.55
N LEU A 31 29.62 -10.01 5.67
CA LEU A 31 29.23 -9.09 6.72
C LEU A 31 28.55 -9.78 7.92
N LYS A 32 28.20 -11.05 7.83
CA LYS A 32 27.35 -11.76 8.82
C LYS A 32 27.76 -11.53 10.27
N ALA A 33 29.07 -11.53 10.57
CA ALA A 33 29.60 -11.34 11.92
C ALA A 33 29.72 -9.86 12.32
N SER A 34 29.59 -8.92 11.38
CA SER A 34 29.77 -7.49 11.62
C SER A 34 28.45 -6.74 11.71
N ILE A 35 27.33 -7.38 11.36
CA ILE A 35 26.01 -6.74 11.38
C ILE A 35 25.54 -6.58 12.81
N ILE A 36 25.23 -5.33 13.18
CA ILE A 36 24.57 -4.98 14.45
C ILE A 36 23.05 -5.05 14.26
N ASN A 37 22.55 -4.43 13.18
CA ASN A 37 21.14 -4.40 12.85
C ASN A 37 20.95 -4.37 11.34
N LEU A 38 19.88 -5.01 10.87
CA LEU A 38 19.42 -4.96 9.48
C LEU A 38 17.95 -4.57 9.49
N THR A 39 17.64 -3.47 8.81
CA THR A 39 16.25 -2.97 8.67
C THR A 39 15.82 -3.06 7.22
N LEU A 40 14.63 -3.61 6.95
CA LEU A 40 13.99 -3.62 5.64
C LEU A 40 12.66 -2.87 5.72
N PHE A 41 12.34 -2.11 4.69
CA PHE A 41 11.10 -1.34 4.59
C PHE A 41 10.28 -1.82 3.42
N GLU A 42 9.03 -2.13 3.68
CA GLU A 42 7.97 -2.36 2.69
C GLU A 42 6.93 -1.25 2.80
N ASP A 43 6.47 -0.72 1.66
CA ASP A 43 5.39 0.26 1.63
C ASP A 43 4.64 0.14 0.30
N ILE A 44 3.31 0.10 0.35
CA ILE A 44 2.48 0.01 -0.86
C ILE A 44 2.54 1.26 -1.75
N PHE A 45 3.13 2.35 -1.29
CA PHE A 45 3.40 3.57 -2.05
C PHE A 45 4.84 3.68 -2.55
N GLN A 46 5.71 2.74 -2.19
CA GLN A 46 7.08 2.70 -2.66
C GLN A 46 7.24 1.66 -3.77
N TYR A 47 7.82 2.05 -4.89
CA TYR A 47 7.97 1.16 -6.03
C TYR A 47 8.98 0.05 -5.81
N THR A 48 9.95 0.25 -4.90
CA THR A 48 11.01 -0.72 -4.62
C THR A 48 11.25 -0.85 -3.13
N LEU A 49 11.71 -2.03 -2.72
CA LEU A 49 12.18 -2.23 -1.36
C LEU A 49 13.41 -1.37 -1.08
N THR A 50 13.46 -0.87 0.15
CA THR A 50 14.61 -0.13 0.68
C THR A 50 15.02 -0.72 2.02
N GLY A 51 16.22 -0.43 2.47
CA GLY A 51 16.68 -0.88 3.77
C GLY A 51 17.95 -0.21 4.21
N GLN A 52 18.32 -0.49 5.45
CA GLN A 52 19.53 -0.03 6.08
C GLN A 52 20.22 -1.18 6.80
N ILE A 53 21.53 -1.18 6.77
CA ILE A 53 22.35 -2.13 7.50
C ILE A 53 23.36 -1.38 8.36
N VAL A 54 23.38 -1.68 9.64
CA VAL A 54 24.34 -1.12 10.60
C VAL A 54 25.41 -2.16 10.82
N ILE A 55 26.65 -1.80 10.48
CA ILE A 55 27.81 -2.71 10.62
C ILE A 55 28.83 -2.15 11.57
N GLN A 56 29.43 -3.03 12.37
CA GLN A 56 30.63 -2.72 13.14
C GLN A 56 31.86 -3.13 12.33
N ASP A 57 32.57 -2.16 11.80
CA ASP A 57 33.73 -2.34 10.95
C ASP A 57 35.02 -2.32 11.79
N ALA A 58 35.52 -3.48 12.14
CA ALA A 58 36.81 -3.66 12.80
C ALA A 58 37.99 -3.79 11.84
N MET A 59 37.72 -4.00 10.53
CA MET A 59 38.71 -4.22 9.50
C MET A 59 38.93 -3.00 8.57
N SER A 60 38.31 -1.87 8.89
CA SER A 60 38.34 -0.66 8.06
C SER A 60 37.92 -0.93 6.60
N LEU A 61 36.83 -1.65 6.39
CA LEU A 61 36.30 -2.01 5.08
C LEU A 61 36.13 -0.79 4.19
N ALA A 62 35.60 0.30 4.75
CA ALA A 62 35.42 1.56 4.04
C ALA A 62 36.73 2.21 3.56
N SER A 63 37.89 1.81 4.09
CA SER A 63 39.20 2.32 3.70
C SER A 63 39.97 1.36 2.79
N THR A 64 39.82 0.06 3.04
CA THR A 64 40.54 -1.01 2.27
C THR A 64 39.82 -1.44 1.01
N GLY A 65 38.50 -1.26 0.97
CA GLY A 65 37.66 -1.43 -0.21
C GLY A 65 36.66 -0.28 -0.22
N PRO A 66 36.95 0.82 -0.92
CA PRO A 66 36.14 2.04 -0.84
C PRO A 66 34.69 1.73 -1.19
N ILE A 67 33.79 2.04 -0.25
CA ILE A 67 32.34 1.97 -0.45
C ILE A 67 31.95 3.28 -1.11
N ILE A 68 31.56 3.22 -2.38
CA ILE A 68 31.31 4.38 -3.24
C ILE A 68 29.90 4.41 -3.83
N GLY A 69 29.00 3.51 -3.37
CA GLY A 69 27.63 3.42 -3.88
C GLY A 69 27.49 2.60 -5.16
N GLN A 70 28.43 1.69 -5.42
CA GLN A 70 28.41 0.75 -6.56
C GLN A 70 28.44 -0.71 -6.09
N GLU A 71 28.27 -0.93 -4.81
CA GLU A 71 28.32 -2.23 -4.17
C GLU A 71 26.98 -2.93 -4.26
N TYR A 72 27.05 -4.28 -4.28
CA TYR A 72 25.88 -5.13 -4.20
C TYR A 72 25.83 -5.82 -2.84
N LEU A 73 24.65 -5.81 -2.23
CA LEU A 73 24.40 -6.52 -0.98
C LEU A 73 23.56 -7.76 -1.27
N LYS A 74 24.12 -8.93 -1.01
CA LYS A 74 23.44 -10.22 -1.09
C LYS A 74 22.94 -10.61 0.29
N LEU A 75 21.66 -10.83 0.42
CA LEU A 75 21.02 -11.21 1.67
C LEU A 75 20.26 -12.52 1.50
N LYS A 76 20.38 -13.39 2.50
CA LYS A 76 19.57 -14.60 2.64
C LYS A 76 19.19 -14.77 4.09
N ILE A 77 17.91 -14.65 4.36
CA ILE A 77 17.34 -14.70 5.71
C ILE A 77 16.37 -15.87 5.77
N LYS A 78 16.52 -16.69 6.77
CA LYS A 78 15.64 -17.82 7.05
C LYS A 78 14.80 -17.48 8.28
N THR A 79 13.50 -17.57 8.14
CA THR A 79 12.56 -17.40 9.24
C THR A 79 11.80 -18.70 9.45
N PRO A 80 11.90 -19.32 10.63
CA PRO A 80 11.14 -20.51 10.94
C PRO A 80 9.64 -20.19 10.97
N THR A 81 8.81 -21.14 10.51
CA THR A 81 7.34 -21.04 10.54
C THR A 81 6.76 -22.21 11.32
N VAL A 82 5.64 -21.97 12.00
CA VAL A 82 4.95 -23.02 12.77
C VAL A 82 4.16 -23.91 11.83
N GLY A 83 4.49 -25.21 11.81
CA GLY A 83 3.73 -26.21 11.05
C GLY A 83 3.95 -26.23 9.54
N GLU A 84 4.83 -25.38 9.01
CA GLU A 84 5.20 -25.30 7.60
C GLU A 84 6.74 -25.32 7.45
N PRO A 85 7.28 -25.58 6.24
CA PRO A 85 8.70 -25.45 6.00
C PRO A 85 9.15 -24.00 6.22
N ASP A 86 10.39 -23.85 6.71
CA ASP A 86 10.99 -22.55 6.96
C ASP A 86 10.93 -21.66 5.72
N ARG A 87 10.55 -20.42 5.90
CA ARG A 87 10.55 -19.43 4.82
C ARG A 87 11.94 -18.86 4.64
N ILE A 88 12.33 -18.72 3.38
CA ILE A 88 13.62 -18.17 3.00
C ILE A 88 13.36 -16.93 2.15
N ILE A 89 13.83 -15.79 2.64
CA ILE A 89 13.97 -14.56 1.85
C ILE A 89 15.33 -14.63 1.19
N ASP A 90 15.36 -14.75 -0.13
CA ASP A 90 16.60 -14.94 -0.89
C ASP A 90 16.82 -13.80 -1.89
N TYR A 91 17.76 -12.92 -1.58
CA TYR A 91 18.25 -11.86 -2.44
C TYR A 91 19.71 -12.11 -2.85
N SER A 92 20.10 -13.36 -3.02
CA SER A 92 21.44 -13.72 -3.50
C SER A 92 21.61 -13.49 -5.01
N GLU A 93 20.58 -13.78 -5.81
CA GLU A 93 20.55 -13.52 -7.25
C GLU A 93 20.06 -12.10 -7.58
N ASN A 94 19.02 -11.64 -6.90
CA ASN A 94 18.46 -10.29 -7.04
C ASN A 94 19.03 -9.34 -5.97
N ALA A 95 20.37 -9.24 -5.92
CA ALA A 95 21.07 -8.47 -4.90
C ALA A 95 20.63 -7.00 -4.85
N PHE A 96 20.57 -6.46 -3.66
CA PHE A 96 20.34 -5.04 -3.44
C PHE A 96 21.54 -4.20 -3.88
N ILE A 97 21.33 -2.94 -4.22
CA ILE A 97 22.36 -1.96 -4.51
C ILE A 97 22.52 -1.04 -3.31
N VAL A 98 23.75 -0.88 -2.84
CA VAL A 98 24.08 0.12 -1.83
C VAL A 98 24.01 1.50 -2.47
N THR A 99 23.21 2.37 -1.87
CA THR A 99 22.98 3.75 -2.37
C THR A 99 23.86 4.77 -1.72
N SER A 100 24.11 4.61 -0.42
CA SER A 100 24.89 5.56 0.37
C SER A 100 25.53 4.91 1.59
N LEU A 101 26.60 5.54 2.04
CA LEU A 101 27.20 5.38 3.36
C LEU A 101 26.77 6.58 4.21
N ASP A 102 25.73 6.40 5.04
CA ASP A 102 25.06 7.52 5.71
C ASP A 102 25.79 7.98 6.97
N LEU A 103 26.43 7.04 7.66
CA LEU A 103 27.16 7.32 8.88
C LEU A 103 28.47 6.52 8.93
N ARG A 104 29.50 7.14 9.47
CA ARG A 104 30.77 6.48 9.79
C ARG A 104 31.35 7.12 11.03
N GLU A 105 31.22 6.45 12.17
CA GLU A 105 31.68 6.95 13.46
C GLU A 105 32.70 6.00 14.09
N PRO A 106 33.84 6.52 14.59
CA PRO A 106 34.79 5.71 15.33
C PRO A 106 34.21 5.35 16.71
N THR A 107 34.43 4.10 17.11
CA THR A 107 34.02 3.57 18.41
C THR A 107 35.25 3.33 19.28
N SER A 108 35.08 3.25 20.60
CA SER A 108 36.13 2.86 21.51
C SER A 108 36.70 1.48 21.12
N GLY A 109 38.03 1.38 20.99
CA GLY A 109 38.71 0.12 20.64
C GLY A 109 39.14 -0.04 19.20
N GLY A 110 39.11 1.03 18.39
CA GLY A 110 39.63 1.04 17.02
C GLY A 110 38.67 0.49 15.97
N SER A 111 37.44 0.16 16.32
CA SER A 111 36.37 -0.18 15.37
C SER A 111 35.58 1.05 14.97
N GLN A 112 34.83 0.95 13.88
CA GLN A 112 33.94 1.99 13.40
C GLN A 112 32.54 1.42 13.23
N VAL A 113 31.51 2.23 13.49
CA VAL A 113 30.13 1.91 13.11
C VAL A 113 29.81 2.63 11.82
N SER A 114 29.28 1.90 10.88
CA SER A 114 28.87 2.40 9.58
C SER A 114 27.41 2.01 9.28
N ILE A 115 26.66 2.95 8.73
CA ILE A 115 25.28 2.73 8.26
C ILE A 115 25.30 2.80 6.74
N LEU A 116 24.87 1.71 6.10
CA LEU A 116 24.72 1.61 4.66
C LEU A 116 23.23 1.58 4.32
N SER A 117 22.77 2.50 3.49
CA SER A 117 21.46 2.42 2.88
C SER A 117 21.51 1.67 1.57
N PHE A 118 20.48 0.88 1.29
CA PHE A 118 20.38 0.09 0.08
C PHE A 118 18.96 0.03 -0.45
N CYS A 119 18.82 -0.31 -1.72
CA CYS A 119 17.52 -0.47 -2.38
C CYS A 119 17.55 -1.63 -3.40
N SER A 120 16.37 -2.01 -3.87
CA SER A 120 16.26 -3.00 -4.94
C SER A 120 16.97 -2.53 -6.22
N ARG A 121 17.55 -3.47 -6.96
CA ARG A 121 18.29 -3.22 -8.21
C ARG A 121 17.46 -2.43 -9.22
N GLU A 122 16.17 -2.66 -9.28
CA GLU A 122 15.25 -2.03 -10.21
C GLU A 122 15.18 -0.51 -10.05
N PHE A 123 15.41 0.02 -8.84
CA PHE A 123 15.51 1.46 -8.62
C PHE A 123 16.69 2.07 -9.41
N ALA A 124 17.86 1.47 -9.30
CA ALA A 124 19.03 1.94 -10.04
C ALA A 124 18.88 1.74 -11.55
N MET A 125 18.25 0.63 -11.98
CA MET A 125 17.92 0.39 -13.38
C MET A 125 16.99 1.46 -13.94
N ASN A 126 16.00 1.91 -13.15
CA ASN A 126 15.09 2.98 -13.53
C ASN A 126 15.83 4.30 -13.80
N GLN A 127 16.80 4.67 -12.95
CA GLN A 127 17.54 5.93 -13.09
C GLN A 127 18.36 6.03 -14.38
N ARG A 128 18.78 4.89 -14.93
CA ARG A 128 19.59 4.84 -16.17
C ARG A 128 18.77 4.50 -17.43
N SER A 129 17.54 4.07 -17.27
CA SER A 129 16.69 3.62 -18.38
C SER A 129 15.76 4.72 -18.83
N VAL A 130 15.63 4.91 -20.13
CA VAL A 130 14.76 5.90 -20.74
C VAL A 130 13.88 5.24 -21.79
N VAL A 131 12.59 5.49 -21.70
CA VAL A 131 11.58 4.97 -22.63
C VAL A 131 11.18 6.07 -23.59
N ASN A 132 11.47 5.86 -24.88
CA ASN A 132 11.08 6.78 -25.97
C ASN A 132 10.42 6.00 -27.09
N ARG A 133 9.22 5.51 -26.83
CA ARG A 133 8.46 4.72 -27.81
C ARG A 133 6.98 4.70 -27.49
N THR A 134 6.20 4.30 -28.47
CA THR A 134 4.78 4.00 -28.29
C THR A 134 4.61 2.61 -27.67
N LEU A 135 3.79 2.56 -26.61
CA LEU A 135 3.42 1.36 -25.89
C LEU A 135 1.96 1.03 -26.14
N THR A 136 1.67 -0.21 -26.48
CA THR A 136 0.31 -0.67 -26.78
C THR A 136 -0.01 -1.92 -25.99
N GLY A 137 -1.27 -2.09 -25.61
CA GLY A 137 -1.78 -3.20 -24.82
C GLY A 137 -2.58 -2.74 -23.60
N SER A 138 -2.98 -3.66 -22.75
CA SER A 138 -3.58 -3.30 -21.47
C SER A 138 -2.54 -2.61 -20.56
N TYR A 139 -2.98 -1.78 -19.63
CA TYR A 139 -2.04 -1.14 -18.71
C TYR A 139 -1.24 -2.16 -17.89
N SER A 140 -1.87 -3.24 -17.45
CA SER A 140 -1.18 -4.32 -16.73
C SER A 140 -0.11 -5.01 -17.58
N ASP A 141 -0.30 -5.16 -18.90
CA ASP A 141 0.71 -5.73 -19.80
C ASP A 141 1.83 -4.74 -20.11
N ILE A 142 1.50 -3.44 -20.15
CA ILE A 142 2.51 -2.38 -20.30
C ILE A 142 3.44 -2.37 -19.06
N VAL A 143 2.87 -2.43 -17.85
CA VAL A 143 3.64 -2.48 -16.59
C VAL A 143 4.55 -3.72 -16.57
N GLU A 144 4.02 -4.89 -16.93
CA GLU A 144 4.84 -6.12 -17.01
C GLU A 144 5.99 -5.97 -17.99
N ARG A 145 5.74 -5.32 -19.15
CA ARG A 145 6.77 -5.05 -20.15
C ARG A 145 7.85 -4.12 -19.61
N MET A 146 7.47 -3.08 -18.85
CA MET A 146 8.45 -2.20 -18.20
C MET A 146 9.32 -2.99 -17.22
N LEU A 147 8.73 -3.83 -16.38
CA LEU A 147 9.46 -4.65 -15.42
C LEU A 147 10.44 -5.61 -16.13
N ARG A 148 9.95 -6.37 -17.13
CA ARG A 148 10.75 -7.43 -17.76
C ARG A 148 11.80 -6.93 -18.73
N LYS A 149 11.48 -5.90 -19.55
CA LYS A 149 12.36 -5.44 -20.64
C LYS A 149 13.21 -4.23 -20.27
N ASP A 150 12.63 -3.27 -19.56
CA ASP A 150 13.31 -2.00 -19.30
C ASP A 150 14.03 -1.98 -17.96
N LEU A 151 13.47 -2.65 -16.96
CA LEU A 151 14.07 -2.80 -15.62
C LEU A 151 14.81 -4.14 -15.46
N ASP A 152 14.71 -5.06 -16.42
CA ASP A 152 15.35 -6.38 -16.41
C ASP A 152 15.13 -7.14 -15.09
N SER A 153 13.92 -7.07 -14.56
CA SER A 153 13.54 -7.72 -13.31
C SER A 153 13.05 -9.15 -13.57
N HIS A 154 13.60 -10.09 -12.83
CA HIS A 154 13.18 -11.49 -12.84
C HIS A 154 12.35 -11.89 -11.61
N LYS A 155 12.11 -10.94 -10.68
CA LYS A 155 11.30 -11.17 -9.48
C LYS A 155 9.86 -11.56 -9.83
N THR A 156 9.19 -12.23 -8.93
CA THR A 156 7.78 -12.59 -9.09
C THR A 156 6.93 -11.33 -9.29
N PHE A 157 5.96 -11.41 -10.19
CA PHE A 157 5.07 -10.30 -10.48
C PHE A 157 3.60 -10.74 -10.32
N TYR A 158 2.94 -10.14 -9.38
CA TYR A 158 1.52 -10.35 -9.06
C TYR A 158 0.70 -9.27 -9.75
N LYS A 159 0.04 -9.66 -10.84
CA LYS A 159 -0.67 -8.76 -11.74
C LYS A 159 -2.17 -8.97 -11.67
N GLU A 160 -2.93 -7.90 -11.41
CA GLU A 160 -4.36 -7.86 -11.67
C GLU A 160 -4.59 -7.34 -13.10
N PRO A 161 -5.34 -8.09 -13.95
CA PRO A 161 -5.58 -7.68 -15.33
C PRO A 161 -6.38 -6.38 -15.42
N SER A 162 -5.86 -5.39 -16.14
CA SER A 162 -6.60 -4.16 -16.46
C SER A 162 -7.48 -4.31 -17.70
N ALA A 163 -8.57 -3.54 -17.71
CA ALA A 163 -9.49 -3.49 -18.84
C ALA A 163 -8.88 -2.75 -20.03
N GLU A 164 -9.41 -3.05 -21.22
CA GLU A 164 -9.20 -2.34 -22.47
C GLU A 164 -7.75 -2.29 -22.98
N SER A 165 -7.61 -2.20 -24.27
CA SER A 165 -6.32 -1.98 -24.91
C SER A 165 -6.07 -0.49 -25.10
N LYS A 166 -4.93 -0.01 -24.66
CA LYS A 166 -4.55 1.39 -24.66
C LYS A 166 -3.30 1.62 -25.50
N LYS A 167 -3.11 2.87 -25.89
CA LYS A 167 -1.90 3.35 -26.57
C LYS A 167 -1.32 4.50 -25.75
N ILE A 168 -0.12 4.33 -25.25
CA ILE A 168 0.65 5.34 -24.51
C ILE A 168 1.85 5.73 -25.37
N ILE A 169 2.09 7.02 -25.47
CA ILE A 169 3.34 7.56 -26.01
C ILE A 169 4.21 7.93 -24.82
N ALA A 170 5.37 7.30 -24.69
CA ALA A 170 6.34 7.63 -23.66
C ALA A 170 7.37 8.61 -24.25
N PRO A 171 7.35 9.89 -23.87
CA PRO A 171 8.21 10.89 -24.48
C PRO A 171 9.51 11.06 -23.69
N ASN A 172 10.42 10.11 -23.80
CA ASN A 172 11.72 10.17 -23.13
C ASN A 172 11.62 10.24 -21.60
N ILE A 173 10.82 9.37 -21.00
CA ILE A 173 10.60 9.25 -19.56
C ILE A 173 11.14 7.93 -19.02
N ASP A 174 11.40 7.87 -17.72
CA ASP A 174 11.84 6.65 -17.05
C ASP A 174 10.73 5.59 -16.94
N PRO A 175 11.07 4.31 -16.79
CA PRO A 175 10.09 3.22 -16.65
C PRO A 175 9.08 3.39 -15.53
N PHE A 176 9.51 3.90 -14.35
CA PHE A 176 8.58 4.13 -13.24
C PHE A 176 7.58 5.25 -13.53
N SER A 177 7.96 6.27 -14.28
CA SER A 177 7.03 7.29 -14.76
C SER A 177 5.98 6.71 -15.71
N VAL A 178 6.34 5.74 -16.57
CA VAL A 178 5.38 5.00 -17.39
C VAL A 178 4.42 4.19 -16.52
N ILE A 179 4.94 3.52 -15.48
CA ILE A 179 4.14 2.74 -14.53
C ILE A 179 3.17 3.67 -13.78
N SER A 180 3.62 4.84 -13.34
CA SER A 180 2.77 5.84 -12.68
C SER A 180 1.61 6.33 -13.58
N ILE A 181 1.88 6.52 -14.87
CA ILE A 181 0.82 6.83 -15.84
C ILE A 181 -0.18 5.67 -15.94
N ALA A 182 0.31 4.43 -16.01
CA ALA A 182 -0.56 3.25 -16.05
C ALA A 182 -1.39 3.11 -14.77
N GLU A 183 -0.78 3.30 -13.62
CA GLU A 183 -1.38 3.26 -12.29
C GLU A 183 -2.54 4.26 -12.13
N SER A 184 -2.34 5.50 -12.59
CA SER A 184 -3.34 6.57 -12.50
C SER A 184 -4.52 6.40 -13.47
N ARG A 185 -4.39 5.56 -14.50
CA ARG A 185 -5.36 5.44 -15.59
C ARG A 185 -5.95 4.05 -15.75
N ALA A 186 -5.38 3.04 -15.10
CA ALA A 186 -5.86 1.68 -15.22
C ALA A 186 -7.23 1.49 -14.56
N LEU A 187 -8.06 0.64 -15.15
CA LEU A 187 -9.32 0.15 -14.59
C LEU A 187 -9.24 -1.36 -14.49
N SER A 188 -9.69 -1.92 -13.39
CA SER A 188 -9.75 -3.39 -13.23
C SER A 188 -10.72 -4.00 -14.24
N LYS A 189 -10.27 -5.04 -14.93
CA LYS A 189 -11.13 -5.78 -15.87
C LYS A 189 -12.32 -6.44 -15.18
N LYS A 190 -12.14 -6.84 -13.93
CA LYS A 190 -13.14 -7.58 -13.17
C LYS A 190 -14.15 -6.69 -12.47
N HIS A 191 -13.70 -5.55 -11.94
CA HIS A 191 -14.50 -4.74 -11.03
C HIS A 191 -14.62 -3.27 -11.42
N SER A 192 -13.96 -2.84 -12.52
CA SER A 192 -13.86 -1.44 -12.94
C SER A 192 -13.26 -0.51 -11.86
N ASP A 193 -12.51 -1.09 -10.92
CA ASP A 193 -11.83 -0.38 -9.85
C ASP A 193 -10.60 0.36 -10.41
N PRO A 194 -10.46 1.70 -10.22
CA PRO A 194 -9.35 2.50 -10.72
C PRO A 194 -8.20 2.64 -9.72
N THR A 195 -8.25 1.96 -8.58
CA THR A 195 -7.33 2.20 -7.45
C THR A 195 -6.04 1.37 -7.54
N TYR A 196 -5.47 1.22 -8.74
CA TYR A 196 -4.23 0.47 -8.90
C TYR A 196 -3.08 1.08 -8.11
N LEU A 197 -2.29 0.19 -7.52
CA LEU A 197 -1.03 0.45 -6.84
C LEU A 197 0.06 -0.44 -7.44
N PHE A 198 1.26 0.12 -7.56
CA PHE A 198 2.46 -0.60 -7.95
C PHE A 198 3.49 -0.52 -6.83
N PHE A 199 3.89 -1.65 -6.29
CA PHE A 199 4.84 -1.71 -5.18
C PHE A 199 5.59 -3.04 -5.14
N GLU A 200 6.73 -3.04 -4.49
CA GLU A 200 7.50 -4.24 -4.18
C GLU A 200 7.35 -4.58 -2.69
N ASN A 201 7.15 -5.86 -2.41
CA ASN A 201 7.22 -6.43 -1.07
C ASN A 201 8.17 -7.63 -1.05
N LEU A 202 8.36 -8.29 0.10
CA LEU A 202 9.26 -9.43 0.23
C LEU A 202 8.94 -10.61 -0.71
N ARG A 203 7.73 -10.66 -1.28
CA ARG A 203 7.31 -11.71 -2.22
C ARG A 203 7.55 -11.33 -3.69
N GLY A 204 7.76 -10.05 -4.00
CA GLY A 204 7.97 -9.54 -5.34
C GLY A 204 7.13 -8.29 -5.66
N PHE A 205 7.03 -7.99 -6.95
CA PHE A 205 6.27 -6.83 -7.43
C PHE A 205 4.78 -7.10 -7.50
N ASN A 206 4.00 -6.08 -7.18
CA ASN A 206 2.54 -6.11 -7.23
C ASN A 206 2.03 -5.00 -8.13
N PHE A 207 1.01 -5.29 -8.95
CA PHE A 207 0.20 -4.31 -9.66
C PHE A 207 -1.26 -4.71 -9.49
N ARG A 208 -1.89 -4.20 -8.45
CA ARG A 208 -3.22 -4.59 -7.98
C ARG A 208 -4.01 -3.38 -7.51
N THR A 209 -5.33 -3.49 -7.54
CA THR A 209 -6.22 -2.45 -6.99
C THR A 209 -6.38 -2.59 -5.48
N LEU A 210 -6.75 -1.49 -4.80
CA LEU A 210 -7.13 -1.55 -3.39
C LEU A 210 -8.27 -2.54 -3.16
N GLY A 211 -9.28 -2.51 -4.01
CA GLY A 211 -10.41 -3.45 -3.90
C GLY A 211 -10.00 -4.91 -4.06
N HIS A 212 -8.94 -5.20 -4.83
CA HIS A 212 -8.36 -6.54 -4.89
C HIS A 212 -7.65 -6.90 -3.57
N LEU A 213 -6.84 -5.98 -3.03
CA LEU A 213 -6.15 -6.18 -1.76
C LEU A 213 -7.16 -6.38 -0.62
N TYR A 214 -8.20 -5.55 -0.54
CA TYR A 214 -9.28 -5.66 0.45
C TYR A 214 -10.05 -6.98 0.39
N SER A 215 -10.11 -7.60 -0.78
CA SER A 215 -10.80 -8.89 -0.96
C SER A 215 -9.98 -10.11 -0.48
N SER A 216 -8.72 -9.91 -0.13
CA SER A 216 -7.83 -10.98 0.35
C SER A 216 -8.28 -11.47 1.72
N THR A 217 -8.09 -12.76 2.00
CA THR A 217 -8.35 -13.30 3.34
C THR A 217 -7.31 -12.80 4.34
N PRO A 218 -7.70 -12.53 5.60
CA PRO A 218 -6.73 -12.18 6.64
C PRO A 218 -5.66 -13.26 6.79
N MET A 219 -4.41 -12.82 6.83
CA MET A 219 -3.26 -13.73 6.96
C MET A 219 -3.00 -14.12 8.42
N LEU A 220 -3.14 -13.17 9.33
CA LEU A 220 -2.95 -13.35 10.78
C LEU A 220 -4.00 -12.53 11.54
N ASN A 221 -4.22 -12.93 12.80
CA ASN A 221 -5.07 -12.21 13.74
C ASN A 221 -4.20 -11.70 14.91
N TYR A 222 -4.16 -10.39 15.08
CA TYR A 222 -3.42 -9.73 16.14
C TYR A 222 -4.36 -9.30 17.26
N SER A 223 -4.02 -9.68 18.49
CA SER A 223 -4.78 -9.32 19.70
C SER A 223 -3.83 -9.13 20.88
N GLN A 224 -4.21 -8.29 21.81
CA GLN A 224 -3.45 -8.17 23.05
C GLN A 224 -3.82 -9.31 24.00
N TYR A 225 -2.88 -10.20 24.26
CA TYR A 225 -3.06 -11.31 25.19
C TYR A 225 -2.47 -10.98 26.56
N PRO A 226 -3.24 -11.14 27.66
CA PRO A 226 -2.67 -11.11 29.02
C PRO A 226 -1.55 -12.13 29.19
N ALA A 227 -0.56 -11.80 30.01
CA ALA A 227 0.63 -12.65 30.19
C ALA A 227 0.30 -14.12 30.52
N GLY A 228 -0.75 -14.36 31.31
CA GLY A 228 -1.21 -15.72 31.66
C GLY A 228 -1.86 -16.51 30.54
N GLN A 229 -2.30 -15.85 29.46
CA GLN A 229 -2.93 -16.51 28.30
C GLN A 229 -1.94 -16.84 27.18
N LYS A 230 -0.69 -16.38 27.30
CA LYS A 230 0.40 -16.68 26.33
C LYS A 230 0.96 -18.10 26.52
N THR A 231 0.50 -18.84 27.53
CA THR A 231 0.91 -20.22 27.77
C THR A 231 -0.14 -21.21 27.28
N ASP A 232 0.31 -22.35 26.78
CA ASP A 232 -0.57 -23.50 26.58
C ASP A 232 -1.09 -24.00 27.95
N GLY A 233 -2.15 -24.79 27.95
CA GLY A 233 -2.71 -25.35 29.21
C GLY A 233 -1.73 -26.22 30.02
N LYS A 234 -0.49 -26.43 29.57
CA LYS A 234 0.59 -27.18 30.19
C LYS A 234 1.70 -26.29 30.74
N GLY A 235 1.54 -24.93 30.61
CA GLY A 235 2.55 -23.97 31.11
C GLY A 235 3.67 -23.65 30.12
N SER A 236 3.67 -24.25 28.92
CA SER A 236 4.61 -23.89 27.84
C SER A 236 4.13 -22.66 27.07
N ILE A 237 5.05 -21.89 26.49
CA ILE A 237 4.73 -20.73 25.69
C ILE A 237 4.00 -21.17 24.40
N ASP A 238 2.81 -20.63 24.17
CA ASP A 238 2.10 -20.80 22.90
C ASP A 238 2.72 -19.85 21.85
N ILE A 239 3.54 -20.42 20.97
CA ILE A 239 4.32 -19.66 19.98
C ILE A 239 3.40 -18.88 19.04
N MET A 240 2.26 -19.45 18.63
CA MET A 240 1.32 -18.76 17.75
C MET A 240 0.69 -17.54 18.40
N LYS A 241 0.25 -17.69 19.66
CA LYS A 241 -0.27 -16.54 20.42
C LYS A 241 0.81 -15.49 20.69
N ASN A 242 2.06 -15.93 20.81
CA ASN A 242 3.17 -15.00 20.99
C ASN A 242 3.45 -14.18 19.72
N ILE A 243 3.43 -14.80 18.54
CA ILE A 243 3.57 -14.10 17.24
C ILE A 243 2.39 -13.16 16.98
N GLN A 244 1.18 -13.55 17.37
CA GLN A 244 -0.05 -12.80 17.19
C GLN A 244 -0.31 -11.77 18.31
N ASN A 245 0.61 -11.65 19.26
CA ASN A 245 0.44 -10.71 20.36
C ASN A 245 0.82 -9.29 19.94
N LEU A 246 -0.05 -8.34 20.26
CA LEU A 246 0.26 -6.92 20.18
C LEU A 246 1.17 -6.56 21.37
N GLU A 247 2.42 -6.18 21.08
CA GLU A 247 3.34 -5.70 22.13
C GLU A 247 3.03 -4.25 22.48
N GLU A 248 2.98 -3.39 21.44
CA GLU A 248 2.57 -2.00 21.57
C GLU A 248 1.65 -1.63 20.40
N TYR A 249 0.81 -0.65 20.62
CA TYR A 249 0.00 -0.05 19.55
C TYR A 249 -0.18 1.44 19.78
N THR A 250 -0.29 2.18 18.69
CA THR A 250 -0.57 3.61 18.70
C THR A 250 -1.60 3.93 17.63
N ILE A 251 -2.68 4.57 18.01
CA ILE A 251 -3.67 5.09 17.06
C ILE A 251 -3.08 6.36 16.45
N SER A 252 -2.67 6.28 15.18
CA SER A 252 -1.96 7.38 14.51
C SER A 252 -2.89 8.35 13.78
N SER A 253 -4.07 7.90 13.41
CA SER A 253 -5.07 8.75 12.75
C SER A 253 -6.48 8.30 13.08
N ALA A 254 -7.38 9.27 13.20
CA ALA A 254 -8.81 9.10 13.28
C ALA A 254 -9.49 9.88 12.14
N PRO A 255 -10.74 9.59 11.79
CA PRO A 255 -11.43 10.27 10.70
C PRO A 255 -11.51 11.80 10.92
N ASP A 256 -10.99 12.57 9.98
CA ASP A 256 -11.15 14.03 9.92
C ASP A 256 -12.16 14.38 8.82
N THR A 257 -13.39 14.59 9.23
CA THR A 257 -14.50 14.85 8.32
C THR A 257 -14.33 16.15 7.54
N ILE A 258 -13.81 17.21 8.18
CA ILE A 258 -13.66 18.53 7.55
C ILE A 258 -12.53 18.49 6.52
N TYR A 259 -11.41 17.88 6.87
CA TYR A 259 -10.30 17.69 5.93
C TYR A 259 -10.72 16.84 4.73
N ASN A 260 -11.39 15.72 4.96
CA ASN A 260 -11.87 14.84 3.91
C ASN A 260 -12.91 15.52 3.00
N HIS A 261 -13.77 16.36 3.57
CA HIS A 261 -14.68 17.17 2.78
C HIS A 261 -13.91 18.16 1.87
N SER A 262 -13.00 18.93 2.41
CA SER A 262 -12.20 19.90 1.64
C SER A 262 -11.31 19.24 0.57
N ALA A 263 -10.85 18.01 0.82
CA ALA A 263 -10.11 17.21 -0.15
C ALA A 263 -10.99 16.61 -1.25
N GLY A 264 -12.31 16.72 -1.15
CA GLY A 264 -13.28 16.20 -2.11
C GLY A 264 -13.50 14.69 -2.03
N VAL A 265 -13.28 14.10 -0.84
CA VAL A 265 -13.47 12.66 -0.61
C VAL A 265 -14.95 12.29 -0.67
N TYR A 266 -15.80 13.01 0.06
CA TYR A 266 -17.22 12.70 0.13
C TYR A 266 -17.99 13.09 -1.11
N ALA A 267 -17.66 14.24 -1.69
CA ALA A 267 -18.22 14.67 -2.96
C ALA A 267 -17.22 15.49 -3.76
N SER A 268 -17.17 15.25 -5.05
CA SER A 268 -16.34 16.00 -5.99
C SER A 268 -17.07 16.19 -7.30
N ASN A 269 -16.71 17.26 -8.01
CA ASN A 269 -17.22 17.57 -9.33
C ASN A 269 -16.09 17.55 -10.35
N MET A 270 -16.34 17.00 -11.54
CA MET A 270 -15.37 16.99 -12.64
C MET A 270 -16.00 17.52 -13.91
N ILE A 271 -15.40 18.56 -14.45
CA ILE A 271 -15.73 19.08 -15.78
C ILE A 271 -14.72 18.48 -16.76
N VAL A 272 -15.21 17.69 -17.70
CA VAL A 272 -14.42 17.14 -18.80
C VAL A 272 -14.71 17.98 -20.05
N HIS A 273 -13.70 18.70 -20.53
CA HIS A 273 -13.80 19.58 -21.68
C HIS A 273 -13.16 18.92 -22.90
N ASP A 274 -13.96 18.65 -23.92
CA ASP A 274 -13.50 18.17 -25.22
C ASP A 274 -13.24 19.35 -26.15
N ILE A 275 -11.96 19.60 -26.42
CA ILE A 275 -11.53 20.75 -27.26
C ILE A 275 -11.95 20.56 -28.70
N PHE A 276 -12.05 19.34 -29.21
CA PHE A 276 -12.40 19.08 -30.62
C PHE A 276 -13.90 19.27 -30.89
N SER A 277 -14.75 18.73 -30.05
CA SER A 277 -16.21 18.87 -30.19
C SER A 277 -16.72 20.19 -29.61
N LYS A 278 -15.87 20.96 -28.91
CA LYS A 278 -16.23 22.21 -28.20
C LYS A 278 -17.39 21.98 -27.22
N SER A 279 -17.39 20.82 -26.55
CA SER A 279 -18.40 20.45 -25.58
C SER A 279 -17.75 20.19 -24.22
N TYR A 280 -18.52 20.32 -23.17
CA TYR A 280 -18.10 19.91 -21.85
C TYR A 280 -19.19 19.06 -21.19
N GLU A 281 -18.76 18.19 -20.30
CA GLU A 281 -19.65 17.39 -19.46
C GLU A 281 -19.25 17.50 -18.00
N ASN A 282 -20.26 17.50 -17.14
CA ASN A 282 -20.10 17.63 -15.71
C ASN A 282 -20.43 16.30 -15.02
N TYR A 283 -19.47 15.75 -14.28
CA TYR A 283 -19.60 14.50 -13.54
C TYR A 283 -19.49 14.77 -12.04
N THR A 284 -20.52 14.47 -11.29
CA THR A 284 -20.51 14.54 -9.84
C THR A 284 -20.33 13.14 -9.27
N TYR A 285 -19.35 12.96 -8.43
CA TYR A 285 -19.12 11.74 -7.67
C TYR A 285 -19.51 11.99 -6.22
N ASN A 286 -20.31 11.07 -5.65
CA ASN A 286 -20.68 11.05 -4.24
C ASN A 286 -20.24 9.71 -3.65
N TYR A 287 -19.27 9.74 -2.74
CA TYR A 287 -18.70 8.55 -2.10
C TYR A 287 -19.73 7.81 -1.24
N ILE A 288 -20.60 8.55 -0.53
CA ILE A 288 -21.59 7.95 0.37
C ILE A 288 -22.65 7.16 -0.40
N ASP A 289 -23.09 7.69 -1.55
CA ASP A 289 -24.08 7.02 -2.42
C ASP A 289 -23.50 5.78 -3.09
N ASN A 290 -22.23 5.81 -3.42
CA ASN A 290 -21.53 4.71 -4.09
C ASN A 290 -20.91 3.70 -3.14
N PHE A 291 -20.88 3.96 -1.84
CA PHE A 291 -20.17 3.17 -0.84
C PHE A 291 -20.44 1.66 -0.94
N PHE A 292 -21.69 1.24 -1.02
CA PHE A 292 -22.04 -0.18 -1.08
C PHE A 292 -21.82 -0.83 -2.46
N ASN A 293 -21.54 -0.03 -3.48
CA ASN A 293 -21.19 -0.53 -4.82
C ASN A 293 -19.67 -0.76 -4.97
N GLU A 294 -18.89 -0.24 -4.04
CA GLU A 294 -17.45 -0.28 -4.03
C GLU A 294 -16.95 -1.28 -2.98
N ARG A 295 -15.65 -1.57 -2.97
CA ARG A 295 -15.06 -2.53 -2.05
C ARG A 295 -14.34 -1.81 -0.94
N HIS A 296 -14.53 -2.31 0.26
CA HIS A 296 -13.95 -1.80 1.50
C HIS A 296 -13.21 -2.91 2.25
N VAL A 297 -12.38 -2.52 3.22
CA VAL A 297 -11.57 -3.46 4.01
C VAL A 297 -12.46 -4.46 4.74
N ASP A 298 -13.52 -4.01 5.42
CA ASP A 298 -14.53 -4.88 5.99
C ASP A 298 -15.70 -5.02 5.01
N SER A 299 -15.82 -6.18 4.38
CA SER A 299 -16.79 -6.45 3.29
C SER A 299 -18.26 -6.24 3.69
N PHE A 300 -18.58 -6.37 4.98
CA PHE A 300 -19.92 -6.15 5.53
C PHE A 300 -19.96 -4.94 6.46
N GLY A 301 -18.91 -4.13 6.42
CA GLY A 301 -18.78 -2.97 7.29
C GLY A 301 -19.73 -1.82 6.94
N SER A 302 -19.85 -0.89 7.85
CA SER A 302 -20.66 0.31 7.71
C SER A 302 -19.83 1.48 7.19
N LYS A 303 -20.52 2.53 6.76
CA LYS A 303 -19.91 3.79 6.34
C LYS A 303 -19.05 4.38 7.47
N PRO A 304 -17.91 5.01 7.14
CA PRO A 304 -17.01 5.61 8.13
C PRO A 304 -17.54 6.90 8.74
N ILE A 305 -18.69 7.36 8.28
CA ILE A 305 -19.37 8.54 8.78
C ILE A 305 -20.87 8.27 8.87
N PHE A 306 -21.53 8.97 9.78
CA PHE A 306 -22.98 9.06 9.74
C PHE A 306 -23.43 9.93 8.56
N PRO A 307 -24.60 9.66 7.98
CA PRO A 307 -25.29 10.67 7.16
C PRO A 307 -25.56 11.87 8.06
N LEU A 308 -24.82 12.95 7.83
CA LEU A 308 -24.75 14.10 8.73
C LEU A 308 -25.92 15.10 8.57
N ALA A 309 -26.90 14.77 7.74
CA ALA A 309 -28.04 15.66 7.47
C ALA A 309 -28.70 16.24 8.73
N ASN A 310 -28.65 15.53 9.83
CA ASN A 310 -29.29 15.96 11.08
C ASN A 310 -28.30 16.52 12.11
N VAL A 311 -27.00 16.22 12.00
CA VAL A 311 -26.01 16.60 13.00
C VAL A 311 -25.30 17.90 12.64
N LEU A 312 -24.98 18.09 11.36
CA LEU A 312 -24.34 19.29 10.84
C LEU A 312 -24.98 19.64 9.47
N PRO A 313 -26.19 20.26 9.48
CA PRO A 313 -26.73 20.77 8.23
C PRO A 313 -25.78 21.84 7.70
N ILE A 314 -25.24 21.63 6.51
CA ILE A 314 -24.37 22.60 5.86
C ILE A 314 -25.18 23.83 5.46
N ASN A 315 -26.47 23.63 5.19
CA ASN A 315 -27.41 24.70 4.94
C ASN A 315 -28.77 24.51 5.65
N PRO A 316 -29.60 25.58 5.73
CA PRO A 316 -30.94 25.50 6.33
C PRO A 316 -31.90 24.51 5.65
N GLU A 317 -31.61 24.12 4.40
CA GLU A 317 -32.42 23.18 3.62
C GLU A 317 -32.11 21.72 3.96
N GLY A 318 -31.07 21.50 4.78
CA GLY A 318 -30.73 20.22 5.36
C GLY A 318 -30.06 19.24 4.40
N ASP A 319 -29.30 19.74 3.42
CA ASP A 319 -28.39 18.90 2.62
C ASP A 319 -27.23 18.43 3.48
N ASP A 320 -26.73 17.23 3.22
CA ASP A 320 -25.60 16.68 3.96
C ASP A 320 -24.25 17.07 3.33
N ILE A 321 -23.15 16.70 3.98
CA ILE A 321 -21.79 17.04 3.56
C ILE A 321 -21.43 16.45 2.17
N ALA A 322 -22.07 15.36 1.77
CA ALA A 322 -21.83 14.71 0.49
C ALA A 322 -22.70 15.28 -0.66
N ASP A 323 -23.63 16.16 -0.36
CA ASP A 323 -24.42 16.87 -1.37
C ASP A 323 -23.67 18.03 -2.01
N TYR A 324 -22.61 18.51 -1.35
CA TYR A 324 -21.78 19.61 -1.83
C TYR A 324 -20.42 19.13 -2.33
N PRO A 325 -20.16 19.16 -3.66
CA PRO A 325 -18.85 18.85 -4.19
C PRO A 325 -17.84 19.94 -3.80
N ALA A 326 -17.04 19.69 -2.77
CA ALA A 326 -16.04 20.62 -2.28
C ALA A 326 -14.83 20.76 -3.21
N LYS A 327 -14.56 19.74 -4.04
CA LYS A 327 -13.43 19.70 -4.99
C LYS A 327 -13.95 19.71 -6.42
N GLN A 328 -13.40 20.63 -7.21
CA GLN A 328 -13.70 20.69 -8.65
C GLN A 328 -12.46 20.34 -9.45
N TYR A 329 -12.58 19.41 -10.39
CA TYR A 329 -11.55 19.02 -11.34
C TYR A 329 -11.92 19.54 -12.71
N LEU A 330 -10.95 20.12 -13.42
CA LEU A 330 -11.06 20.46 -14.83
C LEU A 330 -10.11 19.58 -15.63
N GLN A 331 -10.65 18.72 -16.48
CA GLN A 331 -9.86 17.78 -17.26
C GLN A 331 -10.07 18.02 -18.76
N PRO A 332 -9.09 18.63 -19.46
CA PRO A 332 -9.15 18.70 -20.91
C PRO A 332 -8.95 17.31 -21.52
N THR A 333 -9.66 17.04 -22.59
CA THR A 333 -9.53 15.81 -23.37
C THR A 333 -9.30 16.11 -24.83
N THR A 334 -8.68 15.18 -25.54
CA THR A 334 -8.32 15.32 -26.95
C THR A 334 -9.11 14.37 -27.85
N GLY A 335 -10.33 14.08 -27.52
CA GLY A 335 -11.18 13.21 -28.33
C GLY A 335 -12.46 12.85 -27.59
N LYS A 336 -13.49 12.43 -28.32
CA LYS A 336 -14.77 12.11 -27.73
C LYS A 336 -14.64 11.02 -26.67
N ASN A 337 -14.67 11.42 -25.42
CA ASN A 337 -14.78 10.49 -24.30
C ASN A 337 -16.17 9.85 -24.19
N PHE A 338 -17.15 10.41 -24.90
CA PHE A 338 -18.57 10.16 -24.70
C PHE A 338 -19.18 9.26 -25.76
N ASP A 339 -18.63 9.28 -26.97
CA ASP A 339 -19.12 8.46 -28.06
C ASP A 339 -17.96 7.95 -28.92
N ASN A 340 -17.70 6.65 -28.82
CA ASN A 340 -16.65 6.00 -29.59
C ASN A 340 -16.94 5.99 -31.11
N SER A 341 -18.19 6.18 -31.53
CA SER A 341 -18.60 6.00 -32.91
C SER A 341 -17.90 6.95 -33.90
N VAL A 342 -17.60 8.18 -33.50
CA VAL A 342 -16.93 9.15 -34.34
C VAL A 342 -15.43 8.95 -34.39
N GLN A 343 -14.81 8.55 -33.28
CA GLN A 343 -13.38 8.23 -33.25
C GLN A 343 -13.07 6.95 -34.03
N ASP A 344 -13.87 5.92 -33.90
CA ASP A 344 -13.70 4.67 -34.61
C ASP A 344 -13.82 4.88 -36.14
N ASN A 345 -14.71 5.75 -36.56
CA ASN A 345 -14.87 6.10 -37.98
C ASN A 345 -13.74 6.98 -38.54
N PHE A 346 -13.18 7.90 -37.74
CA PHE A 346 -12.14 8.82 -38.19
C PHE A 346 -10.72 8.23 -38.10
N PHE A 347 -10.42 7.52 -37.05
CA PHE A 347 -9.05 7.08 -36.78
C PHE A 347 -8.85 5.58 -36.93
N GLN A 348 -9.90 4.79 -37.06
CA GLN A 348 -9.88 3.32 -37.18
C GLN A 348 -8.91 2.68 -36.18
N THR A 349 -8.92 3.20 -34.95
CA THR A 349 -7.98 2.77 -33.92
C THR A 349 -8.62 1.72 -33.02
N PRO A 350 -7.94 0.58 -32.82
CA PRO A 350 -8.42 -0.44 -31.88
C PRO A 350 -8.22 -0.07 -30.42
N PHE A 351 -7.74 1.14 -30.13
CA PHE A 351 -7.40 1.57 -28.76
C PHE A 351 -8.49 2.45 -28.17
N THR A 352 -8.96 2.08 -27.00
CA THR A 352 -9.93 2.87 -26.25
C THR A 352 -9.27 4.12 -25.69
N PRO A 353 -9.87 5.32 -25.83
CA PRO A 353 -9.36 6.53 -25.22
C PRO A 353 -9.39 6.44 -23.68
N HIS A 354 -8.60 7.29 -23.03
CA HIS A 354 -8.66 7.41 -21.57
C HIS A 354 -9.87 8.24 -21.16
N ASN A 355 -10.69 7.68 -20.28
CA ASN A 355 -11.88 8.33 -19.74
C ASN A 355 -11.62 8.72 -18.27
N PRO A 356 -11.22 9.96 -17.97
CA PRO A 356 -10.86 10.40 -16.62
C PRO A 356 -12.04 10.33 -15.63
N GLN A 357 -13.27 10.50 -16.11
CA GLN A 357 -14.47 10.41 -15.29
C GLN A 357 -14.69 9.04 -14.63
N LYS A 358 -14.12 7.96 -15.22
CA LYS A 358 -14.23 6.60 -14.66
C LYS A 358 -13.17 6.28 -13.61
N SER A 359 -12.15 7.10 -13.48
CA SER A 359 -10.99 6.77 -12.66
C SER A 359 -10.63 7.83 -11.64
N MET A 360 -10.59 9.11 -12.04
CA MET A 360 -9.91 10.13 -11.26
C MET A 360 -10.60 10.44 -9.93
N GLN A 361 -11.92 10.64 -9.93
CA GLN A 361 -12.68 10.99 -8.72
C GLN A 361 -12.72 9.82 -7.74
N ILE A 362 -13.05 8.62 -8.24
CA ILE A 362 -13.12 7.38 -7.43
C ILE A 362 -11.75 7.08 -6.80
N ARG A 363 -10.69 7.10 -7.64
CA ARG A 363 -9.32 6.88 -7.16
C ARG A 363 -8.94 7.87 -6.06
N ASN A 364 -9.21 9.17 -6.27
CA ASN A 364 -8.88 10.18 -5.27
C ASN A 364 -9.63 9.94 -3.96
N ALA A 365 -10.92 9.65 -4.01
CA ALA A 365 -11.73 9.38 -2.82
C ALA A 365 -11.20 8.18 -2.03
N HIS A 366 -10.96 7.05 -2.68
CA HIS A 366 -10.48 5.84 -2.01
C HIS A 366 -9.05 5.98 -1.46
N MET A 367 -8.14 6.60 -2.23
CA MET A 367 -6.75 6.82 -1.78
C MET A 367 -6.69 7.77 -0.59
N GLN A 368 -7.50 8.83 -0.60
CA GLN A 368 -7.57 9.74 0.53
C GLN A 368 -8.24 9.07 1.74
N MET A 369 -9.34 8.36 1.54
CA MET A 369 -10.01 7.67 2.64
C MET A 369 -9.10 6.65 3.32
N MET A 370 -8.37 5.84 2.54
CA MET A 370 -7.38 4.91 3.09
C MET A 370 -6.32 5.62 3.96
N ASN A 371 -5.90 6.84 3.55
CA ASN A 371 -4.86 7.58 4.26
C ASN A 371 -5.36 8.42 5.45
N THR A 372 -6.63 8.74 5.51
CA THR A 372 -7.18 9.70 6.49
C THR A 372 -8.23 9.11 7.41
N ALA A 373 -8.74 7.90 7.15
CA ALA A 373 -9.74 7.29 8.01
C ALA A 373 -9.12 6.73 9.29
N LEU A 374 -8.99 5.43 9.41
CA LEU A 374 -8.46 4.79 10.60
C LEU A 374 -7.05 4.27 10.33
N GLN A 375 -6.07 4.75 11.11
CA GLN A 375 -4.70 4.26 11.05
C GLN A 375 -4.19 3.87 12.43
N VAL A 376 -3.54 2.72 12.49
CA VAL A 376 -2.96 2.17 13.71
C VAL A 376 -1.56 1.69 13.41
N ASN A 377 -0.60 2.08 14.23
CA ASN A 377 0.72 1.50 14.25
C ASN A 377 0.76 0.41 15.31
N ILE A 378 1.27 -0.75 14.96
CA ILE A 378 1.45 -1.86 15.88
C ILE A 378 2.89 -2.37 15.85
N ASP A 379 3.41 -2.72 17.03
CA ASP A 379 4.70 -3.39 17.18
C ASP A 379 4.46 -4.83 17.63
N VAL A 380 5.05 -5.76 16.85
CA VAL A 380 4.83 -7.21 17.02
C VAL A 380 6.12 -7.97 16.80
N LEU A 381 6.15 -9.22 17.26
CA LEU A 381 7.23 -10.14 16.92
C LEU A 381 7.22 -10.44 15.41
N GLY A 382 8.42 -10.47 14.84
CA GLY A 382 8.61 -10.59 13.40
C GLY A 382 8.18 -11.94 12.82
N THR A 383 7.53 -11.87 11.68
CA THR A 383 7.23 -13.02 10.82
C THR A 383 7.28 -12.60 9.35
N THR A 384 7.70 -13.49 8.48
CA THR A 384 7.68 -13.26 7.02
C THR A 384 6.43 -13.83 6.35
N VAL A 385 5.44 -14.25 7.16
CA VAL A 385 4.13 -14.72 6.67
C VAL A 385 3.34 -13.58 6.09
N VAL A 386 3.43 -12.39 6.68
CA VAL A 386 2.75 -11.16 6.21
C VAL A 386 3.71 -10.26 5.45
N ALA A 387 3.17 -9.47 4.53
CA ALA A 387 3.89 -8.49 3.73
C ALA A 387 3.00 -7.25 3.49
N ALA A 388 3.58 -6.13 3.09
CA ALA A 388 2.82 -4.96 2.71
C ALA A 388 1.80 -5.29 1.61
N GLY A 389 0.56 -4.81 1.76
CA GLY A 389 -0.57 -5.13 0.90
C GLY A 389 -1.40 -6.34 1.33
N ASP A 390 -1.02 -7.05 2.39
CA ASP A 390 -1.84 -8.11 2.97
C ASP A 390 -2.92 -7.55 3.92
N ILE A 391 -3.95 -8.34 4.15
CA ILE A 391 -4.97 -8.08 5.15
C ILE A 391 -4.63 -8.86 6.43
N VAL A 392 -4.77 -8.19 7.55
CA VAL A 392 -4.71 -8.79 8.89
C VAL A 392 -5.96 -8.43 9.66
N GLU A 393 -6.32 -9.27 10.60
CA GLU A 393 -7.35 -8.97 11.58
C GLU A 393 -6.67 -8.40 12.83
N CYS A 394 -7.15 -7.28 13.33
CA CYS A 394 -6.60 -6.63 14.51
C CYS A 394 -7.72 -6.32 15.50
N ASN A 395 -7.52 -6.70 16.76
CA ASN A 395 -8.47 -6.51 17.83
C ASN A 395 -7.82 -5.72 18.96
N ILE A 396 -8.01 -4.39 18.91
CA ILE A 396 -7.46 -3.47 19.91
C ILE A 396 -8.37 -3.49 21.14
N PRO A 397 -7.79 -3.63 22.35
CA PRO A 397 -8.59 -3.66 23.57
C PRO A 397 -9.23 -2.29 23.85
N PHE A 398 -10.41 -2.34 24.43
CA PHE A 398 -11.12 -1.13 24.89
C PHE A 398 -10.36 -0.49 26.06
N SER A 399 -10.14 0.83 25.99
CA SER A 399 -9.38 1.58 27.01
C SER A 399 -10.22 2.10 28.16
N GLY A 400 -11.50 1.72 28.29
CA GLY A 400 -12.42 2.23 29.29
C GLY A 400 -12.54 1.35 30.53
N THR A 401 -13.13 1.90 31.60
CA THR A 401 -13.49 1.12 32.79
C THR A 401 -14.67 0.21 32.45
N TYR A 402 -14.48 -1.11 32.58
CA TYR A 402 -15.55 -2.07 32.35
C TYR A 402 -16.69 -1.83 33.38
N THR A 403 -17.83 -1.38 32.90
CA THR A 403 -19.07 -1.52 33.62
C THR A 403 -19.59 -2.93 33.39
N THR A 404 -20.09 -3.59 34.42
CA THR A 404 -20.55 -5.00 34.42
C THR A 404 -21.64 -5.33 33.39
N THR A 405 -22.11 -4.37 32.64
CA THR A 405 -23.12 -4.49 31.57
C THR A 405 -22.57 -4.50 30.13
N GLN A 406 -21.27 -4.18 29.93
CA GLN A 406 -20.67 -4.19 28.61
C GLN A 406 -19.74 -5.41 28.47
N ASN A 407 -20.19 -6.39 27.68
CA ASN A 407 -19.38 -7.56 27.31
C ASN A 407 -18.33 -7.26 26.21
N GLU A 408 -18.08 -6.01 25.88
CA GLU A 408 -17.17 -5.63 24.80
C GLU A 408 -15.75 -5.51 25.35
N VAL A 409 -14.91 -6.48 24.99
CA VAL A 409 -13.48 -6.54 25.36
C VAL A 409 -12.65 -5.68 24.40
N PHE A 410 -13.14 -5.42 23.20
CA PHE A 410 -12.43 -4.74 22.12
C PHE A 410 -13.09 -3.43 21.71
N ASP A 411 -12.28 -2.49 21.25
CA ASP A 411 -12.76 -1.22 20.73
C ASP A 411 -13.55 -1.43 19.43
N ARG A 412 -14.76 -0.90 19.37
CA ARG A 412 -15.68 -1.07 18.21
C ARG A 412 -15.16 -0.45 16.94
N LEU A 413 -14.40 0.64 17.02
CA LEU A 413 -13.85 1.33 15.86
C LEU A 413 -12.59 0.64 15.33
N TYR A 414 -11.78 0.11 16.24
CA TYR A 414 -10.44 -0.43 15.95
C TYR A 414 -10.39 -1.96 16.03
N LYS A 415 -11.50 -2.63 15.81
CA LYS A 415 -11.55 -4.09 15.60
C LYS A 415 -11.86 -4.42 14.14
N GLY A 416 -11.46 -5.63 13.72
CA GLY A 416 -11.75 -6.19 12.41
C GLY A 416 -10.57 -6.19 11.48
N ARG A 417 -10.82 -6.08 10.19
CA ARG A 417 -9.82 -6.23 9.14
C ARG A 417 -9.09 -4.91 8.90
N PHE A 418 -7.80 -5.02 8.67
CA PHE A 418 -6.92 -3.89 8.31
C PHE A 418 -6.02 -4.28 7.14
N LEU A 419 -5.76 -3.32 6.26
CA LEU A 419 -4.73 -3.44 5.24
C LEU A 419 -3.38 -3.03 5.85
N ILE A 420 -2.35 -3.83 5.62
CA ILE A 420 -0.98 -3.47 5.94
C ILE A 420 -0.47 -2.49 4.89
N LYS A 421 -0.31 -1.23 5.28
CA LYS A 421 0.18 -0.17 4.41
C LYS A 421 1.70 -0.18 4.29
N ALA A 422 2.39 -0.28 5.42
CA ALA A 422 3.83 -0.33 5.47
C ALA A 422 4.30 -1.24 6.59
N ILE A 423 5.49 -1.85 6.40
CA ILE A 423 6.16 -2.67 7.40
C ILE A 423 7.62 -2.22 7.48
N ARG A 424 8.08 -2.07 8.70
CA ARG A 424 9.50 -2.01 9.04
C ARG A 424 9.87 -3.33 9.70
N HIS A 425 10.78 -4.07 9.08
CA HIS A 425 11.37 -5.27 9.63
C HIS A 425 12.72 -4.93 10.27
N ASP A 426 12.88 -5.19 11.54
CA ASP A 426 14.15 -5.03 12.24
C ASP A 426 14.69 -6.41 12.64
N PHE A 427 15.85 -6.74 12.08
CA PHE A 427 16.57 -7.98 12.38
C PHE A 427 17.80 -7.66 13.24
N ASN A 428 17.80 -8.14 14.48
CA ASN A 428 18.92 -8.01 15.41
C ASN A 428 19.67 -9.34 15.56
N PRO A 429 20.82 -9.53 14.88
CA PRO A 429 21.55 -10.80 14.96
C PRO A 429 22.11 -11.11 16.33
N ALA A 430 22.39 -10.09 17.17
CA ALA A 430 22.94 -10.29 18.50
C ALA A 430 21.94 -10.97 19.46
N GLU A 431 20.67 -10.63 19.31
CA GLU A 431 19.57 -11.18 20.10
C GLU A 431 18.86 -12.34 19.39
N ASN A 432 19.21 -12.58 18.14
CA ASN A 432 18.52 -13.50 17.23
C ASN A 432 17.02 -13.23 17.17
N GLN A 433 16.66 -11.93 17.13
CA GLN A 433 15.28 -11.48 17.20
C GLN A 433 14.93 -10.62 15.99
N HIS A 434 13.82 -10.94 15.35
CA HIS A 434 13.14 -10.17 14.34
C HIS A 434 11.90 -9.54 14.96
N THR A 435 11.79 -8.22 14.84
CA THR A 435 10.61 -7.44 15.24
C THR A 435 10.04 -6.72 14.04
N MET A 436 8.76 -6.39 14.08
CA MET A 436 8.08 -5.64 13.02
C MET A 436 7.26 -4.51 13.62
N SER A 437 7.42 -3.33 13.01
CA SER A 437 6.49 -2.21 13.19
C SER A 437 5.64 -2.09 11.94
N MET A 438 4.32 -2.19 12.07
CA MET A 438 3.39 -2.15 10.95
C MET A 438 2.46 -0.96 11.05
N ASN A 439 2.29 -0.24 9.92
CA ASN A 439 1.23 0.73 9.77
C ASN A 439 0.02 0.06 9.12
N LEU A 440 -1.06 -0.01 9.86
CA LEU A 440 -2.33 -0.61 9.46
C LEU A 440 -3.32 0.49 9.11
N CYS A 441 -4.08 0.32 8.04
CA CYS A 441 -5.12 1.27 7.65
C CYS A 441 -6.45 0.58 7.34
N LYS A 442 -7.53 1.32 7.55
CA LYS A 442 -8.91 0.87 7.37
C LYS A 442 -9.79 2.03 6.93
N ASP A 443 -10.62 1.79 5.92
CA ASP A 443 -11.46 2.81 5.30
C ASP A 443 -12.93 2.80 5.78
N ASN A 444 -13.33 1.80 6.57
CA ASN A 444 -14.70 1.65 7.07
C ASN A 444 -14.74 0.99 8.44
N PHE A 445 -15.91 0.97 9.09
CA PHE A 445 -16.11 0.30 10.37
C PHE A 445 -16.67 -1.12 10.17
N LEU A 446 -16.29 -2.04 11.05
CA LEU A 446 -16.82 -3.42 11.03
C LEU A 446 -18.32 -3.43 11.40
N GLU A 447 -18.70 -2.65 12.41
CA GLU A 447 -20.06 -2.57 12.92
C GLU A 447 -20.64 -1.19 12.66
N PRO A 448 -21.98 -1.08 12.45
CA PRO A 448 -22.64 0.21 12.38
C PRO A 448 -22.42 0.98 13.69
N LEU A 449 -22.09 2.24 13.57
CA LEU A 449 -22.18 3.15 14.70
C LEU A 449 -23.64 3.21 15.13
N GLU A 450 -23.90 3.40 16.42
CA GLU A 450 -25.28 3.49 16.92
C GLU A 450 -26.05 4.56 16.17
N ALA A 451 -27.26 4.20 15.71
CA ALA A 451 -28.11 5.15 15.02
C ALA A 451 -28.46 6.31 15.97
N PRO A 452 -28.47 7.56 15.50
CA PRO A 452 -29.07 8.64 16.25
C PRO A 452 -30.53 8.32 16.55
N GLU A 453 -31.01 8.73 17.74
CA GLU A 453 -32.34 8.42 18.26
C GLU A 453 -33.48 8.64 17.25
N GLU A 454 -34.59 7.95 17.44
CA GLU A 454 -35.76 7.62 16.60
C GLU A 454 -36.39 8.68 15.65
N ASN A 455 -35.83 9.85 15.46
CA ASN A 455 -36.42 10.91 14.63
C ASN A 455 -35.74 11.15 13.26
N TYR A 456 -34.92 10.22 12.82
CA TYR A 456 -34.24 10.36 11.53
C TYR A 456 -35.10 9.80 10.39
N GLU A 457 -35.74 10.67 9.62
CA GLU A 457 -36.29 10.33 8.32
C GLU A 457 -35.21 10.54 7.23
N PRO A 458 -34.76 9.46 6.54
CA PRO A 458 -33.83 9.62 5.42
C PRO A 458 -34.52 10.43 4.30
N LYS A 459 -33.90 11.52 3.89
CA LYS A 459 -34.41 12.30 2.76
C LYS A 459 -34.49 11.46 1.51
N SER A 460 -35.59 11.60 0.76
CA SER A 460 -35.75 11.00 -0.54
C SER A 460 -34.59 11.43 -1.44
N LYS A 461 -33.92 10.47 -2.07
CA LYS A 461 -32.83 10.70 -3.02
C LYS A 461 -33.31 11.67 -4.11
N ARG A 462 -32.76 12.88 -4.15
CA ARG A 462 -32.84 13.70 -5.35
C ARG A 462 -32.01 13.01 -6.44
N SER A 463 -32.65 12.59 -7.51
CA SER A 463 -31.93 12.14 -8.71
C SER A 463 -31.26 13.37 -9.30
N LYS A 464 -29.96 13.56 -9.05
CA LYS A 464 -29.15 14.54 -9.77
C LYS A 464 -28.87 13.95 -11.15
N GLY A 465 -29.61 14.40 -12.15
CA GLY A 465 -29.33 14.04 -13.53
C GLY A 465 -27.99 14.63 -13.99
N THR A 466 -27.29 13.91 -14.86
CA THR A 466 -26.13 14.44 -15.57
C THR A 466 -26.62 15.62 -16.43
N ILE A 467 -26.10 16.83 -16.16
CA ILE A 467 -26.39 18.00 -16.99
C ILE A 467 -25.34 18.03 -18.08
N THR A 468 -25.77 17.80 -19.31
CA THR A 468 -24.93 17.98 -20.51
C THR A 468 -25.32 19.32 -21.12
N GLU A 469 -24.44 20.32 -21.08
CA GLU A 469 -24.63 21.63 -21.67
C GLU A 469 -23.65 21.83 -22.83
N THR A 470 -24.13 22.35 -23.93
CA THR A 470 -23.31 22.75 -25.07
C THR A 470 -23.12 24.27 -25.06
N TRP A 471 -22.11 24.76 -25.76
CA TRP A 471 -21.86 26.21 -25.84
C TRP A 471 -23.04 27.01 -26.47
N ASP A 472 -23.88 26.32 -27.24
CA ASP A 472 -25.07 26.92 -27.84
C ASP A 472 -26.18 27.24 -26.82
N ASP A 473 -26.14 26.53 -25.65
CA ASP A 473 -27.13 26.77 -24.60
C ASP A 473 -26.76 27.95 -23.67
N ILE A 474 -25.53 28.47 -23.78
CA ILE A 474 -25.03 29.55 -22.92
C ILE A 474 -25.20 30.92 -23.55
N GLY A 475 -25.59 31.01 -24.85
CA GLY A 475 -25.93 32.25 -25.52
C GLY A 475 -24.77 33.23 -25.71
N LEU A 476 -23.52 32.73 -25.91
CA LEU A 476 -22.33 33.50 -26.26
C LEU A 476 -21.99 33.37 -27.75
#